data_8d7ce9ac633a94990050aaffa7c930f5
#
_entry.id   8d7ce9ac633a94990050aaffa7c930f5
#
_cell.length_a   1.000
_cell.length_b   1.000
_cell.length_c   1.000
_cell.angle_alpha   90.00
_cell.angle_beta   90.00
_cell.angle_gamma   90.00
#
_symmetry.space_group_name_H-M   'P 1'
#
loop_
_entity.id
_entity.type
_entity.pdbx_description
1 polymer ?
#
loop_
_entity_poly.entity_id
_entity_poly.type
_entity_poly.pdbx_seq_one_letter_code
_entity_poly.pdbx_strand_id
1 'polypeptide(L)'
;MNILDILRMASSNLFRNKVRSLLTILAIFIGSFTIILNSGINYGVNSYVDSQVANVGGEGYLEVLKAEEGLFDISFGGMGSGGPTEFDPNATPRIQAITNDDLKVLRSIDGVESAIGLPMVSAKYIESQTSRKQFEVSLQTFPSSRLLLDMATGRTPDNNSSQPEIILAPDFAEALGYTDQSVLGQTIDLGVALQSLAPDAPEVIKNLDVTVVGVQNRSVVGMGNSWVNLAAANAMQALSLSEIPAEFRPSDSFFFAIVEVREGANDEEIAQIQATMRDKGFQAMTIAEQVGMIMSIFDAIGMVLNIFGAIALLAASIGIINTLFMAVQERTKEIGLMKAMGLSNGKIFLLFSAEAIMLGFWGSAVGILVALVARGIGNNIANQTFLQDLPGFTLIEFNAPQIAGIVLLIMFIAFCAGALPARRAARQNPIDALRYE
;
A
#
# COMPACT_ATOMS: atom_id res chain seq x y z
N MET A 1 -5.24 -29.85 -42.02
CA MET A 1 -5.89 -28.80 -41.22
C MET A 1 -4.77 -27.95 -40.56
N ASN A 2 -4.73 -26.67 -40.89
CA ASN A 2 -3.77 -25.75 -40.29
C ASN A 2 -4.29 -25.28 -38.93
N ILE A 3 -3.38 -24.76 -38.05
CA ILE A 3 -3.75 -24.26 -36.73
C ILE A 3 -4.85 -23.18 -36.82
N LEU A 4 -4.79 -22.29 -37.83
CA LEU A 4 -5.80 -21.28 -38.05
C LEU A 4 -7.20 -21.86 -38.33
N ASP A 5 -7.28 -22.99 -39.07
CA ASP A 5 -8.55 -23.67 -39.34
C ASP A 5 -9.14 -24.22 -38.06
N ILE A 6 -8.29 -24.77 -37.17
CA ILE A 6 -8.69 -25.30 -35.83
C ILE A 6 -9.26 -24.18 -34.97
N LEU A 7 -8.58 -23.03 -34.89
CA LEU A 7 -9.04 -21.85 -34.11
C LEU A 7 -10.35 -21.30 -34.65
N ARG A 8 -10.50 -21.22 -35.97
CA ARG A 8 -11.74 -20.77 -36.61
C ARG A 8 -12.92 -21.71 -36.36
N MET A 9 -12.67 -23.02 -36.43
CA MET A 9 -13.68 -24.02 -36.09
C MET A 9 -14.03 -23.98 -34.61
N ALA A 10 -13.03 -23.88 -33.71
CA ALA A 10 -13.24 -23.78 -32.29
C ALA A 10 -14.09 -22.54 -31.93
N SER A 11 -13.78 -21.36 -32.48
CA SER A 11 -14.57 -20.16 -32.24
C SER A 11 -16.01 -20.27 -32.76
N SER A 12 -16.21 -20.83 -33.96
CA SER A 12 -17.56 -21.03 -34.52
C SER A 12 -18.40 -21.99 -33.66
N ASN A 13 -17.77 -23.04 -33.13
CA ASN A 13 -18.41 -24.02 -32.30
C ASN A 13 -18.88 -23.48 -30.96
N LEU A 14 -18.12 -22.57 -30.35
CA LEU A 14 -18.47 -21.92 -29.07
C LEU A 14 -19.82 -21.19 -29.16
N PHE A 15 -20.10 -20.53 -30.26
CA PHE A 15 -21.34 -19.77 -30.44
C PHE A 15 -22.55 -20.61 -30.89
N ARG A 16 -22.40 -21.90 -31.09
CA ARG A 16 -23.50 -22.80 -31.46
C ARG A 16 -24.47 -23.01 -30.27
N ASN A 17 -23.93 -23.14 -29.03
CA ASN A 17 -24.72 -23.25 -27.79
C ASN A 17 -24.54 -21.98 -26.92
N LYS A 18 -25.10 -20.87 -27.39
CA LYS A 18 -24.87 -19.50 -26.86
C LYS A 18 -25.02 -19.37 -25.35
N VAL A 19 -26.10 -19.93 -24.78
CA VAL A 19 -26.39 -19.77 -23.34
C VAL A 19 -25.33 -20.46 -22.48
N ARG A 20 -24.94 -21.70 -22.85
CA ARG A 20 -23.96 -22.48 -22.07
C ARG A 20 -22.57 -21.87 -22.14
N SER A 21 -22.14 -21.48 -23.35
CA SER A 21 -20.85 -20.80 -23.55
C SER A 21 -20.80 -19.47 -22.81
N LEU A 22 -21.91 -18.69 -22.86
CA LEU A 22 -22.01 -17.43 -22.15
C LEU A 22 -21.88 -17.62 -20.62
N LEU A 23 -22.60 -18.58 -20.05
CA LEU A 23 -22.52 -18.87 -18.60
C LEU A 23 -21.10 -19.30 -18.17
N THR A 24 -20.42 -20.10 -19.02
CA THR A 24 -19.03 -20.51 -18.76
C THR A 24 -18.08 -19.32 -18.86
N ILE A 25 -18.25 -18.46 -19.89
CA ILE A 25 -17.47 -17.22 -20.04
C ILE A 25 -17.71 -16.29 -18.85
N LEU A 26 -18.95 -16.13 -18.37
CA LEU A 26 -19.26 -15.34 -17.19
C LEU A 26 -18.60 -15.89 -15.92
N ALA A 27 -18.55 -17.22 -15.77
CA ALA A 27 -17.86 -17.80 -14.61
C ALA A 27 -16.35 -17.53 -14.65
N ILE A 28 -15.71 -17.66 -15.81
CA ILE A 28 -14.28 -17.32 -16.00
C ILE A 28 -14.05 -15.82 -15.82
N PHE A 29 -14.96 -14.98 -16.34
CA PHE A 29 -14.93 -13.53 -16.18
C PHE A 29 -14.84 -13.11 -14.71
N ILE A 30 -15.67 -13.66 -13.83
CA ILE A 30 -15.66 -13.30 -12.40
C ILE A 30 -14.27 -13.54 -11.80
N GLY A 31 -13.68 -14.71 -12.01
CA GLY A 31 -12.36 -15.04 -11.50
C GLY A 31 -11.25 -14.19 -12.11
N SER A 32 -11.28 -14.01 -13.44
CA SER A 32 -10.29 -13.20 -14.15
C SER A 32 -10.36 -11.72 -13.78
N PHE A 33 -11.56 -11.16 -13.69
CA PHE A 33 -11.78 -9.78 -13.27
C PHE A 33 -11.23 -9.53 -11.86
N THR A 34 -11.53 -10.42 -10.91
CA THR A 34 -11.06 -10.28 -9.52
C THR A 34 -9.54 -10.27 -9.45
N ILE A 35 -8.87 -11.20 -10.15
CA ILE A 35 -7.40 -11.29 -10.13
C ILE A 35 -6.77 -10.09 -10.85
N ILE A 36 -7.32 -9.68 -12.01
CA ILE A 36 -6.80 -8.54 -12.78
C ILE A 36 -6.98 -7.24 -12.00
N LEU A 37 -8.15 -7.03 -11.39
CA LEU A 37 -8.41 -5.83 -10.60
C LEU A 37 -7.49 -5.76 -9.38
N ASN A 38 -7.37 -6.84 -8.62
CA ASN A 38 -6.46 -6.91 -7.48
C ASN A 38 -5.00 -6.66 -7.87
N SER A 39 -4.57 -7.26 -8.99
CA SER A 39 -3.24 -7.03 -9.56
C SER A 39 -3.01 -5.56 -9.93
N GLY A 40 -4.05 -4.89 -10.46
CA GLY A 40 -4.00 -3.47 -10.80
C GLY A 40 -3.92 -2.56 -9.56
N ILE A 41 -4.63 -2.89 -8.48
CA ILE A 41 -4.56 -2.16 -7.21
C ILE A 41 -3.16 -2.31 -6.61
N ASN A 42 -2.66 -3.54 -6.49
CA ASN A 42 -1.32 -3.79 -5.96
C ASN A 42 -0.24 -3.06 -6.77
N TYR A 43 -0.33 -3.08 -8.09
CA TYR A 43 0.64 -2.39 -8.93
C TYR A 43 0.57 -0.87 -8.76
N GLY A 44 -0.63 -0.28 -8.71
CA GLY A 44 -0.82 1.15 -8.52
C GLY A 44 -0.28 1.64 -7.17
N VAL A 45 -0.59 0.90 -6.10
CA VAL A 45 -0.12 1.21 -4.75
C VAL A 45 1.41 1.07 -4.65
N ASN A 46 1.99 -0.05 -5.10
CA ASN A 46 3.43 -0.26 -5.05
C ASN A 46 4.20 0.77 -5.90
N SER A 47 3.73 1.06 -7.13
CA SER A 47 4.36 2.05 -8.01
C SER A 47 4.39 3.45 -7.40
N TYR A 48 3.31 3.84 -6.72
CA TYR A 48 3.26 5.12 -6.03
C TYR A 48 4.22 5.15 -4.84
N VAL A 49 4.21 4.11 -4.02
CA VAL A 49 5.08 4.00 -2.85
C VAL A 49 6.56 3.98 -3.25
N ASP A 50 6.93 3.19 -4.24
CA ASP A 50 8.32 3.14 -4.75
C ASP A 50 8.78 4.54 -5.21
N SER A 51 7.89 5.29 -5.88
CA SER A 51 8.18 6.65 -6.31
C SER A 51 8.34 7.61 -5.14
N GLN A 52 7.54 7.45 -4.07
CA GLN A 52 7.62 8.29 -2.88
C GLN A 52 8.89 7.98 -2.06
N VAL A 53 9.19 6.70 -1.82
CA VAL A 53 10.40 6.29 -1.09
C VAL A 53 11.67 6.74 -1.82
N ALA A 54 11.72 6.60 -3.15
CA ALA A 54 12.85 7.07 -3.95
C ALA A 54 13.05 8.59 -3.88
N ASN A 55 11.96 9.37 -3.75
CA ASN A 55 12.02 10.82 -3.69
C ASN A 55 12.30 11.38 -2.28
N VAL A 56 12.04 10.59 -1.23
CA VAL A 56 12.17 11.04 0.16
C VAL A 56 13.63 11.07 0.63
N GLY A 57 14.54 10.42 -0.10
CA GLY A 57 15.89 10.22 0.43
C GLY A 57 15.84 9.25 1.61
N GLY A 58 16.56 9.52 2.65
CA GLY A 58 16.45 8.74 3.90
C GLY A 58 17.27 7.46 3.91
N GLU A 59 18.16 7.25 2.93
CA GLU A 59 19.21 6.23 3.07
C GLU A 59 20.02 6.52 4.35
N GLY A 60 20.02 5.56 5.26
CA GLY A 60 20.70 5.71 6.54
C GLY A 60 19.97 6.55 7.60
N TYR A 61 18.66 6.78 7.44
CA TYR A 61 17.79 7.38 8.44
C TYR A 61 16.98 6.29 9.15
N LEU A 62 17.06 6.25 10.47
CA LEU A 62 16.33 5.31 11.32
C LEU A 62 15.48 6.07 12.33
N GLU A 63 14.20 5.75 12.40
CA GLU A 63 13.35 6.14 13.51
C GLU A 63 13.46 5.09 14.62
N VAL A 64 13.77 5.54 15.83
CA VAL A 64 14.06 4.68 16.96
C VAL A 64 13.06 4.94 18.08
N LEU A 65 12.47 3.86 18.59
CA LEU A 65 11.60 3.83 19.75
C LEU A 65 12.21 2.96 20.82
N LYS A 66 11.95 3.28 22.09
CA LYS A 66 12.25 2.40 23.21
C LYS A 66 10.99 1.62 23.56
N ALA A 67 10.88 0.39 23.06
CA ALA A 67 9.68 -0.42 23.16
C ALA A 67 10.04 -1.90 23.33
N GLU A 68 9.15 -2.67 23.95
CA GLU A 68 9.28 -4.12 24.01
C GLU A 68 9.21 -4.73 22.60
N GLU A 69 9.92 -5.84 22.44
CA GLU A 69 9.97 -6.60 21.18
C GLU A 69 8.55 -6.99 20.73
N GLY A 70 8.23 -6.75 19.46
CA GLY A 70 6.93 -7.10 18.87
C GLY A 70 5.87 -6.01 18.89
N LEU A 71 6.16 -4.80 19.38
CA LEU A 71 5.18 -3.69 19.35
C LEU A 71 4.77 -3.34 17.91
N PHE A 72 5.67 -3.47 16.95
CA PHE A 72 5.43 -3.23 15.52
C PHE A 72 5.19 -4.50 14.72
N ASP A 73 5.14 -5.68 15.36
CA ASP A 73 4.78 -6.92 14.69
C ASP A 73 3.27 -6.93 14.38
N ILE A 74 2.91 -6.15 13.36
CA ILE A 74 1.59 -6.16 12.73
C ILE A 74 1.54 -7.34 11.76
N SER A 75 1.83 -8.54 12.24
CA SER A 75 1.33 -9.74 11.57
C SER A 75 -0.19 -9.68 11.54
N PHE A 76 -0.82 -10.14 10.46
CA PHE A 76 -2.28 -10.09 10.22
C PHE A 76 -3.14 -10.74 11.32
N GLY A 77 -2.53 -11.22 12.39
CA GLY A 77 -3.14 -11.64 13.67
C GLY A 77 -2.82 -10.75 14.85
N GLY A 78 -1.96 -9.74 14.68
CA GLY A 78 -1.42 -8.91 15.78
C GLY A 78 -2.27 -7.73 16.22
N MET A 79 -3.34 -7.42 15.52
CA MET A 79 -4.39 -6.57 16.10
C MET A 79 -5.14 -7.38 17.16
N GLY A 80 -4.46 -7.66 18.29
CA GLY A 80 -5.02 -8.34 19.45
C GLY A 80 -4.69 -9.83 19.56
N SER A 81 -3.57 -10.32 19.03
CA SER A 81 -3.12 -11.71 19.25
C SER A 81 -2.53 -11.96 20.66
N GLY A 82 -2.31 -10.92 21.43
CA GLY A 82 -2.19 -11.07 22.88
C GLY A 82 -3.58 -11.37 23.43
N GLY A 83 -3.86 -12.63 23.81
CA GLY A 83 -4.99 -12.94 24.68
C GLY A 83 -5.03 -12.00 25.88
N PRO A 84 -6.12 -11.98 26.69
CA PRO A 84 -6.18 -11.14 27.85
C PRO A 84 -4.94 -11.39 28.71
N THR A 85 -4.05 -10.40 28.75
CA THR A 85 -2.88 -10.38 29.63
C THR A 85 -3.36 -9.99 31.01
N GLU A 86 -2.95 -10.73 32.03
CA GLU A 86 -3.24 -10.38 33.42
C GLU A 86 -2.68 -8.98 33.70
N PHE A 87 -3.47 -8.13 34.35
CA PHE A 87 -3.06 -6.77 34.69
C PHE A 87 -1.95 -6.85 35.75
N ASP A 88 -0.75 -6.47 35.36
CA ASP A 88 0.37 -6.28 36.30
C ASP A 88 0.54 -4.79 36.59
N PRO A 89 0.24 -4.33 37.80
CA PRO A 89 0.41 -2.92 38.18
C PRO A 89 1.87 -2.45 38.14
N ASN A 90 2.84 -3.37 38.09
CA ASN A 90 4.27 -3.07 38.00
C ASN A 90 4.83 -3.27 36.57
N ALA A 91 3.98 -3.64 35.61
CA ALA A 91 4.41 -3.77 34.22
C ALA A 91 4.97 -2.45 33.71
N THR A 92 6.13 -2.50 33.11
CA THR A 92 6.69 -1.35 32.41
C THR A 92 5.81 -1.01 31.21
N PRO A 93 5.60 0.29 30.91
CA PRO A 93 4.88 0.69 29.70
C PRO A 93 5.52 0.06 28.47
N ARG A 94 4.71 -0.49 27.55
CA ARG A 94 5.19 -1.09 26.30
C ARG A 94 6.03 -0.12 25.45
N ILE A 95 5.74 1.17 25.54
CA ILE A 95 6.55 2.24 24.97
C ILE A 95 7.11 3.04 26.12
N GLN A 96 8.42 3.16 26.15
CA GLN A 96 9.15 3.96 27.14
C GLN A 96 9.68 5.22 26.46
N ALA A 97 9.74 6.32 27.20
CA ALA A 97 10.39 7.53 26.71
C ALA A 97 11.91 7.29 26.55
N ILE A 98 12.45 7.81 25.47
CA ILE A 98 13.91 7.85 25.23
C ILE A 98 14.48 9.00 26.05
N THR A 99 15.54 8.74 26.82
CA THR A 99 16.22 9.72 27.66
C THR A 99 17.51 10.20 27.00
N ASN A 100 18.09 11.26 27.55
CA ASN A 100 19.42 11.74 27.11
C ASN A 100 20.53 10.67 27.29
N ASP A 101 20.40 9.76 28.27
CA ASP A 101 21.34 8.66 28.44
C ASP A 101 21.14 7.60 27.36
N ASP A 102 19.89 7.32 26.97
CA ASP A 102 19.60 6.45 25.82
C ASP A 102 20.20 7.00 24.52
N LEU A 103 20.14 8.32 24.31
CA LEU A 103 20.77 8.96 23.14
C LEU A 103 22.30 8.79 23.15
N LYS A 104 22.94 8.82 24.31
CA LYS A 104 24.39 8.53 24.41
C LYS A 104 24.68 7.07 24.06
N VAL A 105 23.83 6.14 24.50
CA VAL A 105 23.95 4.72 24.12
C VAL A 105 23.81 4.56 22.61
N LEU A 106 22.80 5.17 21.99
CA LEU A 106 22.60 5.11 20.54
C LEU A 106 23.80 5.68 19.76
N ARG A 107 24.35 6.83 20.18
CA ARG A 107 25.56 7.42 19.58
C ARG A 107 26.82 6.58 19.74
N SER A 108 26.85 5.66 20.71
CA SER A 108 28.00 4.78 20.94
C SER A 108 28.01 3.55 20.03
N ILE A 109 26.95 3.30 19.27
CA ILE A 109 26.85 2.16 18.37
C ILE A 109 27.70 2.43 17.12
N ASP A 110 28.51 1.46 16.75
CA ASP A 110 29.36 1.57 15.55
C ASP A 110 28.50 1.71 14.29
N GLY A 111 28.85 2.65 13.43
CA GLY A 111 28.08 3.01 12.24
C GLY A 111 27.02 4.09 12.44
N VAL A 112 26.73 4.52 13.69
CA VAL A 112 25.87 5.65 13.98
C VAL A 112 26.65 6.95 13.89
N GLU A 113 26.20 7.89 13.07
CA GLU A 113 26.79 9.21 12.89
C GLU A 113 26.16 10.24 13.87
N SER A 114 24.85 10.22 13.98
CA SER A 114 24.11 11.09 14.89
C SER A 114 22.91 10.38 15.50
N ALA A 115 22.50 10.83 16.71
CA ALA A 115 21.25 10.43 17.34
C ALA A 115 20.64 11.63 18.04
N ILE A 116 19.42 12.00 17.66
CA ILE A 116 18.70 13.18 18.13
C ILE A 116 17.34 12.74 18.65
N GLY A 117 17.01 13.09 19.89
CA GLY A 117 15.67 12.91 20.41
C GLY A 117 14.73 13.96 19.89
N LEU A 118 13.54 13.56 19.39
CA LEU A 118 12.55 14.50 18.91
C LEU A 118 11.51 14.78 20.00
N PRO A 119 11.34 16.03 20.40
CA PRO A 119 10.29 16.44 21.31
C PRO A 119 8.92 16.19 20.70
N MET A 120 7.98 15.73 21.53
CA MET A 120 6.58 15.67 21.12
C MET A 120 6.04 17.09 21.04
N VAL A 121 5.55 17.46 19.87
CA VAL A 121 4.97 18.79 19.63
C VAL A 121 3.46 18.66 19.44
N SER A 122 2.72 19.61 20.01
CA SER A 122 1.29 19.70 19.83
C SER A 122 0.87 21.17 19.91
N ALA A 123 0.17 21.64 18.89
CA ALA A 123 -0.53 22.92 18.92
C ALA A 123 -2.02 22.69 18.76
N LYS A 124 -2.82 23.51 19.43
CA LYS A 124 -4.28 23.50 19.31
C LYS A 124 -4.75 24.14 18.02
N TYR A 125 -4.03 25.15 17.58
CA TYR A 125 -4.35 25.86 16.35
C TYR A 125 -3.11 26.57 15.78
N ILE A 126 -3.25 26.91 14.53
CA ILE A 126 -2.38 27.83 13.80
C ILE A 126 -3.20 29.09 13.44
N GLU A 127 -2.63 30.27 13.63
CA GLU A 127 -3.29 31.55 13.39
C GLU A 127 -2.38 32.49 12.60
N SER A 128 -2.95 33.20 11.61
CA SER A 128 -2.25 34.25 10.89
C SER A 128 -2.49 35.58 11.58
N GLN A 129 -1.45 36.37 11.73
CA GLN A 129 -1.56 37.75 12.26
C GLN A 129 -2.48 38.64 11.42
N THR A 130 -2.71 38.28 10.15
CA THR A 130 -3.54 39.04 9.21
C THR A 130 -5.02 38.67 9.30
N SER A 131 -5.35 37.39 9.27
CA SER A 131 -6.75 36.92 9.22
C SER A 131 -7.39 36.69 10.60
N ARG A 132 -6.57 36.44 11.61
CA ARG A 132 -6.96 36.02 12.97
C ARG A 132 -7.95 34.85 13.01
N LYS A 133 -7.99 34.07 11.94
CA LYS A 133 -8.72 32.80 11.90
C LYS A 133 -7.83 31.70 12.42
N GLN A 134 -8.37 30.87 13.27
CA GLN A 134 -7.70 29.72 13.86
C GLN A 134 -8.07 28.45 13.12
N PHE A 135 -7.08 27.64 12.79
CA PHE A 135 -7.25 26.35 12.14
C PHE A 135 -6.57 25.26 12.98
N GLU A 136 -7.22 24.12 13.12
CA GLU A 136 -6.57 22.96 13.72
C GLU A 136 -5.37 22.54 12.89
N VAL A 137 -4.26 22.20 13.54
CA VAL A 137 -3.01 21.84 12.87
C VAL A 137 -2.42 20.59 13.48
N SER A 138 -2.03 19.66 12.63
CA SER A 138 -1.20 18.53 13.01
C SER A 138 0.27 18.89 12.78
N LEU A 139 1.07 18.80 13.83
CA LEU A 139 2.48 19.18 13.81
C LEU A 139 3.39 17.98 14.07
N GLN A 140 4.50 17.96 13.38
CA GLN A 140 5.60 17.04 13.64
C GLN A 140 6.92 17.80 13.70
N THR A 141 7.86 17.31 14.49
CA THR A 141 9.22 17.82 14.48
C THR A 141 9.95 17.32 13.25
N PHE A 142 10.55 18.22 12.47
CA PHE A 142 11.33 17.85 11.29
C PHE A 142 12.54 17.01 11.71
N PRO A 143 12.67 15.78 11.21
CA PRO A 143 13.56 14.82 11.84
C PRO A 143 15.02 15.03 11.43
N SER A 144 15.30 15.25 10.16
CA SER A 144 16.66 15.24 9.61
C SER A 144 16.72 15.98 8.27
N SER A 145 17.87 16.63 8.01
CA SER A 145 18.16 17.22 6.69
C SER A 145 18.29 16.19 5.56
N ARG A 146 18.44 14.90 5.90
CA ARG A 146 18.45 13.80 4.93
C ARG A 146 17.06 13.44 4.43
N LEU A 147 16.01 13.86 5.15
CA LEU A 147 14.64 13.71 4.71
C LEU A 147 14.32 14.78 3.66
N LEU A 148 14.04 14.34 2.44
CA LEU A 148 13.63 15.22 1.36
C LEU A 148 12.11 15.27 1.34
N LEU A 149 11.54 16.44 1.61
CA LEU A 149 10.11 16.68 1.44
C LEU A 149 9.83 17.21 0.03
N ASP A 150 8.72 16.76 -0.55
CA ASP A 150 8.23 17.34 -1.80
C ASP A 150 7.68 18.74 -1.53
N MET A 151 8.44 19.77 -1.93
CA MET A 151 8.14 21.16 -1.64
C MET A 151 7.41 21.84 -2.78
N ALA A 152 6.26 22.45 -2.49
CA ALA A 152 5.57 23.35 -3.43
C ALA A 152 6.37 24.66 -3.60
N THR A 153 6.90 25.18 -2.50
CA THR A 153 7.72 26.40 -2.50
C THR A 153 8.57 26.49 -1.23
N GLY A 154 9.64 27.29 -1.27
CA GLY A 154 10.51 27.52 -0.13
C GLY A 154 11.56 26.42 0.07
N ARG A 155 11.91 26.15 1.32
CA ARG A 155 12.93 25.19 1.73
C ARG A 155 12.49 24.36 2.94
N THR A 156 13.17 23.26 3.20
CA THR A 156 13.03 22.50 4.45
C THR A 156 13.49 23.31 5.65
N PRO A 157 12.96 23.06 6.87
CA PRO A 157 13.37 23.76 8.08
C PRO A 157 14.81 23.39 8.45
N ASP A 158 15.55 24.34 8.99
CA ASP A 158 16.92 24.09 9.44
C ASP A 158 16.92 23.76 10.95
N ASN A 159 17.28 22.54 11.30
CA ASN A 159 17.42 22.12 12.69
C ASN A 159 18.62 22.76 13.43
N ASN A 160 19.56 23.33 12.70
CA ASN A 160 20.67 24.10 13.27
C ASN A 160 20.32 25.58 13.50
N SER A 161 19.21 26.03 12.95
CA SER A 161 18.71 27.40 13.20
C SER A 161 18.24 27.54 14.64
N SER A 162 18.58 28.63 15.27
CA SER A 162 18.04 29.03 16.58
C SER A 162 16.65 29.68 16.51
N GLN A 163 16.18 30.01 15.30
CA GLN A 163 14.86 30.60 15.10
C GLN A 163 13.81 29.53 14.89
N PRO A 164 12.62 29.65 15.50
CA PRO A 164 11.50 28.79 15.25
C PRO A 164 11.04 28.88 13.79
N GLU A 165 11.12 27.75 13.06
CA GLU A 165 10.74 27.65 11.67
C GLU A 165 9.63 26.59 11.49
N ILE A 166 8.75 26.82 10.51
CA ILE A 166 7.69 25.91 10.13
C ILE A 166 7.59 25.75 8.62
N ILE A 167 7.33 24.49 8.17
CA ILE A 167 6.76 24.20 6.86
C ILE A 167 5.27 23.96 7.04
N LEU A 168 4.47 24.59 6.20
CA LEU A 168 3.04 24.40 6.19
C LEU A 168 2.66 23.15 5.37
N ALA A 169 1.68 22.44 5.90
CA ALA A 169 0.96 21.43 5.12
C ALA A 169 0.23 22.08 3.92
N PRO A 170 -0.13 21.31 2.89
CA PRO A 170 -0.88 21.82 1.74
C PRO A 170 -2.14 22.59 2.18
N ASP A 171 -2.51 23.61 1.43
CA ASP A 171 -3.69 24.47 1.62
C ASP A 171 -3.69 25.38 2.86
N PHE A 172 -2.76 25.20 3.80
CA PHE A 172 -2.70 26.10 4.97
C PHE A 172 -2.33 27.52 4.57
N ALA A 173 -1.51 27.71 3.54
CA ALA A 173 -1.20 29.07 3.05
C ALA A 173 -2.47 29.81 2.63
N GLU A 174 -3.34 29.17 1.82
CA GLU A 174 -4.60 29.74 1.38
C GLU A 174 -5.58 29.96 2.54
N ALA A 175 -5.71 28.98 3.45
CA ALA A 175 -6.56 29.09 4.64
C ALA A 175 -6.16 30.27 5.53
N LEU A 176 -4.85 30.53 5.67
CA LEU A 176 -4.30 31.65 6.43
C LEU A 176 -4.39 33.00 5.69
N GLY A 177 -4.84 33.00 4.43
CA GLY A 177 -5.05 34.21 3.62
C GLY A 177 -3.85 34.62 2.78
N TYR A 178 -2.93 33.70 2.49
CA TYR A 178 -1.74 33.90 1.67
C TYR A 178 -1.75 33.03 0.43
N THR A 179 -0.88 33.32 -0.51
CA THR A 179 -0.45 32.37 -1.54
C THR A 179 0.78 31.62 -1.05
N ASP A 180 1.10 30.46 -1.64
CA ASP A 180 2.28 29.67 -1.27
C ASP A 180 3.59 30.49 -1.31
N GLN A 181 3.70 31.45 -2.24
CA GLN A 181 4.87 32.34 -2.32
C GLN A 181 4.82 33.48 -1.31
N SER A 182 3.64 34.08 -1.06
CA SER A 182 3.52 35.23 -0.17
C SER A 182 3.58 34.91 1.31
N VAL A 183 3.37 33.62 1.65
CA VAL A 183 3.46 33.11 3.03
C VAL A 183 4.90 32.92 3.48
N LEU A 184 5.85 32.82 2.56
CA LEU A 184 7.27 32.63 2.90
C LEU A 184 7.80 33.86 3.65
N GLY A 185 8.47 33.60 4.77
CA GLY A 185 9.01 34.64 5.66
C GLY A 185 7.96 35.32 6.54
N GLN A 186 6.68 34.95 6.44
CA GLN A 186 5.65 35.46 7.35
C GLN A 186 5.77 34.81 8.73
N THR A 187 5.44 35.57 9.75
CA THR A 187 5.32 35.04 11.11
C THR A 187 3.87 34.64 11.36
N ILE A 188 3.68 33.44 11.87
CA ILE A 188 2.39 32.90 12.26
C ILE A 188 2.44 32.41 13.70
N ASP A 189 1.28 32.37 14.34
CA ASP A 189 1.14 32.02 15.75
C ASP A 189 0.69 30.58 15.89
N LEU A 190 1.39 29.78 16.71
CA LEU A 190 0.99 28.44 17.12
C LEU A 190 0.43 28.52 18.54
N GLY A 191 -0.84 28.12 18.72
CA GLY A 191 -1.48 28.06 20.03
C GLY A 191 -1.05 26.81 20.78
N VAL A 192 -0.17 26.95 21.77
CA VAL A 192 0.36 25.86 22.60
C VAL A 192 -0.40 25.81 23.92
N ALA A 193 -0.99 24.66 24.23
CA ALA A 193 -1.64 24.43 25.50
C ALA A 193 -0.61 24.22 26.61
N LEU A 194 -0.80 24.95 27.71
CA LEU A 194 0.03 24.79 28.91
C LEU A 194 -0.41 23.56 29.69
N GLN A 195 0.55 22.78 30.15
CA GLN A 195 0.26 21.67 31.05
C GLN A 195 0.08 22.18 32.48
N SER A 196 -0.89 21.63 33.20
CA SER A 196 -1.16 21.93 34.61
C SER A 196 -1.10 20.66 35.43
N LEU A 197 -0.59 20.79 36.66
CA LEU A 197 -0.63 19.69 37.65
C LEU A 197 -2.02 19.49 38.24
N ALA A 198 -2.92 20.46 38.15
CA ALA A 198 -4.28 20.36 38.65
C ALA A 198 -5.20 19.77 37.55
N PRO A 199 -5.86 18.62 37.78
CA PRO A 199 -6.70 17.94 36.77
C PRO A 199 -7.87 18.81 36.26
N ASP A 200 -8.40 19.69 37.10
CA ASP A 200 -9.56 20.54 36.80
C ASP A 200 -9.17 21.98 36.42
N ALA A 201 -7.89 22.27 36.19
CA ALA A 201 -7.47 23.60 35.79
C ALA A 201 -8.00 23.94 34.40
N PRO A 202 -8.47 25.18 34.16
CA PRO A 202 -8.86 25.60 32.82
C PRO A 202 -7.64 25.51 31.88
N GLU A 203 -7.89 25.06 30.68
CA GLU A 203 -6.83 24.99 29.65
C GLU A 203 -6.40 26.43 29.29
N VAL A 204 -5.13 26.72 29.50
CA VAL A 204 -4.52 28.01 29.12
C VAL A 204 -3.69 27.78 27.87
N ILE A 205 -3.93 28.59 26.83
CA ILE A 205 -3.19 28.54 25.58
C ILE A 205 -2.33 29.80 25.46
N LYS A 206 -1.06 29.63 25.11
CA LYS A 206 -0.14 30.72 24.79
C LYS A 206 0.34 30.60 23.34
N ASN A 207 0.51 31.70 22.68
CA ASN A 207 1.01 31.74 21.32
C ASN A 207 2.54 31.68 21.28
N LEU A 208 3.03 30.91 20.30
CA LEU A 208 4.43 30.88 19.92
C LEU A 208 4.55 31.37 18.47
N ASP A 209 5.36 32.37 18.25
CA ASP A 209 5.67 32.90 16.93
C ASP A 209 6.63 31.94 16.20
N VAL A 210 6.28 31.56 14.97
CA VAL A 210 7.12 30.74 14.10
C VAL A 210 7.18 31.35 12.69
N THR A 211 8.32 31.25 12.04
CA THR A 211 8.52 31.77 10.68
C THR A 211 8.26 30.68 9.63
N VAL A 212 7.41 30.96 8.66
CA VAL A 212 7.15 30.07 7.54
C VAL A 212 8.33 30.07 6.58
N VAL A 213 8.96 28.90 6.39
CA VAL A 213 10.12 28.74 5.49
C VAL A 213 9.78 27.95 4.23
N GLY A 214 8.63 27.29 4.20
CA GLY A 214 8.19 26.54 3.03
C GLY A 214 6.74 26.07 3.13
N VAL A 215 6.24 25.61 2.00
CA VAL A 215 4.96 24.90 1.87
C VAL A 215 5.25 23.62 1.15
N GLN A 216 4.77 22.49 1.68
CA GLN A 216 4.97 21.20 1.05
C GLN A 216 3.84 20.84 0.06
N ASN A 217 4.15 20.02 -0.91
CA ASN A 217 3.15 19.35 -1.74
C ASN A 217 2.43 18.27 -0.94
N ARG A 218 1.26 17.88 -1.42
CA ARG A 218 0.55 16.72 -0.87
C ARG A 218 1.34 15.44 -1.18
N SER A 219 1.68 14.69 -0.15
CA SER A 219 2.50 13.47 -0.23
C SER A 219 2.08 12.49 0.85
N VAL A 220 2.34 11.20 0.65
CA VAL A 220 2.17 10.16 1.70
C VAL A 220 3.16 10.41 2.83
N VAL A 221 4.34 10.91 2.51
CA VAL A 221 5.32 11.29 3.52
C VAL A 221 4.91 12.62 4.13
N GLY A 222 4.57 12.57 5.43
CA GLY A 222 4.06 13.73 6.14
C GLY A 222 2.53 13.79 6.25
N MET A 223 1.77 13.03 5.45
CA MET A 223 0.30 12.86 5.55
C MET A 223 -0.48 14.14 5.94
N GLY A 224 -0.16 15.29 5.32
CA GLY A 224 -0.81 16.55 5.63
C GLY A 224 -0.35 17.23 6.93
N ASN A 225 0.69 16.75 7.60
CA ASN A 225 1.26 17.40 8.77
C ASN A 225 2.12 18.61 8.38
N SER A 226 2.10 19.64 9.20
CA SER A 226 3.08 20.72 9.14
C SER A 226 4.32 20.32 9.95
N TRP A 227 5.50 20.78 9.52
CA TRP A 227 6.76 20.41 10.15
C TRP A 227 7.44 21.59 10.79
N VAL A 228 7.89 21.44 12.01
CA VAL A 228 8.65 22.47 12.74
C VAL A 228 10.09 22.02 12.97
N ASN A 229 11.04 22.98 13.00
CA ASN A 229 12.42 22.66 13.35
C ASN A 229 12.59 22.37 14.86
N LEU A 230 13.77 21.88 15.25
CA LEU A 230 14.09 21.60 16.66
C LEU A 230 13.97 22.85 17.56
N ALA A 231 14.28 24.06 17.04
CA ALA A 231 14.14 25.27 17.82
C ALA A 231 12.68 25.57 18.17
N ALA A 232 11.76 25.42 17.21
CA ALA A 232 10.33 25.56 17.44
C ALA A 232 9.80 24.45 18.37
N ALA A 233 10.20 23.20 18.14
CA ALA A 233 9.79 22.07 18.97
C ALA A 233 10.20 22.23 20.43
N ASN A 234 11.45 22.62 20.69
CA ASN A 234 11.95 22.89 22.03
C ASN A 234 11.25 24.11 22.67
N ALA A 235 10.98 25.17 21.91
CA ALA A 235 10.24 26.32 22.38
C ALA A 235 8.79 25.96 22.77
N MET A 236 8.11 25.13 21.96
CA MET A 236 6.78 24.62 22.26
C MET A 236 6.78 23.79 23.54
N GLN A 237 7.73 22.87 23.70
CA GLN A 237 7.87 22.06 24.90
C GLN A 237 8.15 22.91 26.13
N ALA A 238 9.08 23.85 26.04
CA ALA A 238 9.39 24.77 27.13
C ALA A 238 8.17 25.64 27.52
N LEU A 239 7.41 26.11 26.54
CA LEU A 239 6.19 26.89 26.76
C LEU A 239 5.10 26.00 27.40
N SER A 240 4.87 24.81 26.90
CA SER A 240 3.89 23.87 27.46
C SER A 240 4.16 23.52 28.93
N LEU A 241 5.42 23.42 29.31
CA LEU A 241 5.86 23.09 30.69
C LEU A 241 6.11 24.34 31.57
N SER A 242 5.83 25.54 31.06
CA SER A 242 6.21 26.78 31.76
C SER A 242 5.54 26.96 33.12
N GLU A 243 4.31 26.46 33.31
CA GLU A 243 3.56 26.54 34.56
C GLU A 243 3.87 25.39 35.53
N ILE A 244 4.67 24.40 35.10
CA ILE A 244 5.09 23.29 35.95
C ILE A 244 6.40 23.66 36.63
N PRO A 245 6.47 23.60 38.01
CA PRO A 245 7.70 23.79 38.72
C PRO A 245 8.81 22.83 38.25
N ALA A 246 10.05 23.28 38.22
CA ALA A 246 11.18 22.54 37.65
C ALA A 246 11.35 21.12 38.24
N GLU A 247 11.02 20.96 39.52
CA GLU A 247 11.07 19.68 40.25
C GLU A 247 10.04 18.65 39.81
N PHE A 248 8.96 19.10 39.16
CA PHE A 248 7.88 18.22 38.63
C PHE A 248 7.88 18.15 37.09
N ARG A 249 8.81 18.82 36.43
CA ARG A 249 8.94 18.67 34.97
C ARG A 249 9.42 17.28 34.64
N PRO A 250 8.82 16.61 33.66
CA PRO A 250 9.39 15.34 33.18
C PRO A 250 10.85 15.59 32.78
N SER A 251 11.75 14.69 33.18
CA SER A 251 13.13 14.72 32.68
C SER A 251 13.11 14.74 31.15
N ASP A 252 14.12 15.38 30.54
CA ASP A 252 14.28 15.40 29.08
C ASP A 252 14.03 14.02 28.50
N SER A 253 12.84 13.84 27.99
CA SER A 253 12.37 12.57 27.47
C SER A 253 11.72 12.79 26.12
N PHE A 254 12.04 11.92 25.20
CA PHE A 254 11.61 11.98 23.81
C PHE A 254 10.74 10.76 23.53
N PHE A 255 9.73 10.93 22.70
CA PHE A 255 8.88 9.82 22.29
C PHE A 255 9.63 8.89 21.34
N PHE A 256 10.38 9.47 20.39
CA PHE A 256 11.26 8.75 19.51
C PHE A 256 12.55 9.53 19.26
N ALA A 257 13.56 8.84 18.80
CA ALA A 257 14.80 9.42 18.36
C ALA A 257 15.02 9.15 16.86
N ILE A 258 15.73 10.06 16.24
CA ILE A 258 16.23 9.87 14.89
C ILE A 258 17.72 9.52 14.99
N VAL A 259 18.07 8.44 14.34
CA VAL A 259 19.45 8.01 14.20
C VAL A 259 19.85 8.10 12.74
N GLU A 260 20.91 8.83 12.47
CA GLU A 260 21.55 8.85 11.17
C GLU A 260 22.72 7.88 11.17
N VAL A 261 22.70 6.99 10.19
CA VAL A 261 23.78 6.03 9.97
C VAL A 261 24.79 6.65 9.02
N ARG A 262 26.03 6.20 9.09
CA ARG A 262 27.11 6.61 8.20
C ARG A 262 26.66 6.62 6.74
N GLU A 263 27.02 7.68 6.01
CA GLU A 263 26.70 7.82 4.60
C GLU A 263 27.27 6.67 3.77
N GLY A 264 26.44 6.11 2.89
CA GLY A 264 26.81 4.95 2.05
C GLY A 264 26.75 3.59 2.75
N ALA A 265 26.17 3.49 3.95
CA ALA A 265 25.88 2.20 4.59
C ALA A 265 24.91 1.39 3.73
N ASN A 266 25.25 0.12 3.49
CA ASN A 266 24.36 -0.79 2.76
C ASN A 266 23.28 -1.41 3.68
N ASP A 267 22.28 -2.07 3.10
CA ASP A 267 21.16 -2.68 3.82
C ASP A 267 21.63 -3.69 4.89
N GLU A 268 22.72 -4.41 4.63
CA GLU A 268 23.28 -5.39 5.57
C GLU A 268 23.90 -4.69 6.80
N GLU A 269 24.60 -3.59 6.60
CA GLU A 269 25.14 -2.76 7.69
C GLU A 269 24.01 -2.11 8.50
N ILE A 270 22.96 -1.61 7.85
CA ILE A 270 21.78 -1.05 8.51
C ILE A 270 21.10 -2.13 9.36
N ALA A 271 20.91 -3.32 8.82
CA ALA A 271 20.30 -4.43 9.57
C ALA A 271 21.14 -4.85 10.79
N GLN A 272 22.49 -4.80 10.71
CA GLN A 272 23.37 -5.07 11.84
C GLN A 272 23.25 -3.99 12.93
N ILE A 273 23.15 -2.72 12.53
CA ILE A 273 22.94 -1.59 13.44
C ILE A 273 21.57 -1.75 14.14
N GLN A 274 20.52 -2.05 13.40
CA GLN A 274 19.19 -2.31 13.96
C GLN A 274 19.21 -3.50 14.95
N ALA A 275 19.89 -4.60 14.62
CA ALA A 275 20.05 -5.72 15.53
C ALA A 275 20.77 -5.32 16.84
N THR A 276 21.86 -4.52 16.73
CA THR A 276 22.58 -4.00 17.89
C THR A 276 21.71 -3.08 18.75
N MET A 277 20.84 -2.26 18.13
CA MET A 277 19.88 -1.42 18.84
C MET A 277 18.84 -2.27 19.56
N ARG A 278 18.35 -3.33 18.92
CA ARG A 278 17.38 -4.26 19.48
C ARG A 278 17.93 -4.96 20.73
N ASP A 279 19.18 -5.42 20.69
CA ASP A 279 19.87 -6.02 21.85
C ASP A 279 19.99 -5.06 23.03
N LYS A 280 19.94 -3.75 22.78
CA LYS A 280 19.95 -2.69 23.80
C LYS A 280 18.54 -2.21 24.20
N GLY A 281 17.48 -2.83 23.71
CA GLY A 281 16.08 -2.50 24.03
C GLY A 281 15.49 -1.36 23.19
N PHE A 282 16.07 -1.08 22.02
CA PHE A 282 15.54 -0.10 21.08
C PHE A 282 15.02 -0.78 19.83
N GLN A 283 13.90 -0.30 19.32
CA GLN A 283 13.40 -0.69 17.99
C GLN A 283 13.69 0.42 17.02
N ALA A 284 14.41 0.10 15.97
CA ALA A 284 14.80 1.02 14.92
C ALA A 284 14.19 0.57 13.60
N MET A 285 13.62 1.50 12.85
CA MET A 285 12.97 1.23 11.57
C MET A 285 13.39 2.27 10.53
N THR A 286 13.63 1.82 9.32
CA THR A 286 13.78 2.70 8.16
C THR A 286 12.43 3.19 7.67
N ILE A 287 12.40 4.28 6.88
CA ILE A 287 11.17 4.73 6.21
C ILE A 287 10.63 3.63 5.28
N ALA A 288 11.52 2.93 4.57
CA ALA A 288 11.14 1.83 3.69
C ALA A 288 10.43 0.69 4.45
N GLU A 289 10.90 0.34 5.65
CA GLU A 289 10.25 -0.67 6.49
C GLU A 289 8.90 -0.20 7.03
N GLN A 290 8.77 1.07 7.43
CA GLN A 290 7.48 1.64 7.87
C GLN A 290 6.44 1.60 6.75
N VAL A 291 6.86 2.00 5.55
CA VAL A 291 6.02 1.92 4.37
C VAL A 291 5.72 0.46 4.01
N GLY A 292 6.70 -0.43 4.11
CA GLY A 292 6.54 -1.87 3.91
C GLY A 292 5.49 -2.50 4.84
N MET A 293 5.38 -2.03 6.09
CA MET A 293 4.32 -2.48 7.00
C MET A 293 2.92 -2.08 6.50
N ILE A 294 2.76 -0.86 6.02
CA ILE A 294 1.49 -0.42 5.43
C ILE A 294 1.16 -1.28 4.20
N MET A 295 2.18 -1.54 3.35
CA MET A 295 2.03 -2.39 2.17
C MET A 295 1.62 -3.82 2.52
N SER A 296 2.12 -4.37 3.63
CA SER A 296 1.77 -5.73 4.06
C SER A 296 0.26 -5.90 4.31
N ILE A 297 -0.44 -4.84 4.72
CA ILE A 297 -1.89 -4.83 4.89
C ILE A 297 -2.59 -4.94 3.53
N PHE A 298 -2.13 -4.18 2.53
CA PHE A 298 -2.66 -4.27 1.17
C PHE A 298 -2.39 -5.63 0.55
N ASP A 299 -1.19 -6.19 0.75
CA ASP A 299 -0.82 -7.52 0.28
C ASP A 299 -1.69 -8.61 0.93
N ALA A 300 -2.00 -8.51 2.22
CA ALA A 300 -2.88 -9.43 2.91
C ALA A 300 -4.32 -9.38 2.36
N ILE A 301 -4.86 -8.18 2.14
CA ILE A 301 -6.16 -8.00 1.49
C ILE A 301 -6.12 -8.56 0.07
N GLY A 302 -5.07 -8.27 -0.68
CA GLY A 302 -4.83 -8.77 -2.02
C GLY A 302 -4.74 -10.30 -2.07
N MET A 303 -4.11 -10.92 -1.08
CA MET A 303 -4.05 -12.39 -0.95
C MET A 303 -5.44 -13.00 -0.79
N VAL A 304 -6.28 -12.43 0.06
CA VAL A 304 -7.67 -12.88 0.25
C VAL A 304 -8.44 -12.76 -1.07
N LEU A 305 -8.34 -11.65 -1.77
CA LEU A 305 -9.00 -11.44 -3.07
C LEU A 305 -8.48 -12.44 -4.14
N ASN A 306 -7.19 -12.74 -4.15
CA ASN A 306 -6.60 -13.74 -5.04
C ASN A 306 -7.12 -15.15 -4.74
N ILE A 307 -7.33 -15.50 -3.47
CA ILE A 307 -7.94 -16.76 -3.08
C ILE A 307 -9.38 -16.84 -3.61
N PHE A 308 -10.18 -15.79 -3.46
CA PHE A 308 -11.52 -15.75 -4.05
C PHE A 308 -11.50 -15.88 -5.58
N GLY A 309 -10.59 -15.18 -6.24
CA GLY A 309 -10.38 -15.33 -7.69
C GLY A 309 -10.01 -16.75 -8.10
N ALA A 310 -9.14 -17.41 -7.35
CA ALA A 310 -8.74 -18.80 -7.58
C ALA A 310 -9.92 -19.78 -7.40
N ILE A 311 -10.72 -19.59 -6.34
CA ILE A 311 -11.93 -20.41 -6.11
C ILE A 311 -12.93 -20.22 -7.27
N ALA A 312 -13.12 -18.96 -7.74
CA ALA A 312 -13.99 -18.68 -8.87
C ALA A 312 -13.48 -19.35 -10.17
N LEU A 313 -12.16 -19.36 -10.41
CA LEU A 313 -11.55 -20.05 -11.55
C LEU A 313 -11.66 -21.58 -11.43
N LEU A 314 -11.57 -22.13 -10.23
CA LEU A 314 -11.81 -23.56 -9.99
C LEU A 314 -13.27 -23.93 -10.32
N ALA A 315 -14.23 -23.15 -9.86
CA ALA A 315 -15.64 -23.33 -10.19
C ALA A 315 -15.89 -23.21 -11.70
N ALA A 316 -15.27 -22.23 -12.36
CA ALA A 316 -15.32 -22.07 -13.81
C ALA A 316 -14.70 -23.27 -14.54
N SER A 317 -13.63 -23.86 -14.02
CA SER A 317 -12.99 -25.05 -14.59
C SER A 317 -13.95 -26.25 -14.61
N ILE A 318 -14.72 -26.45 -13.55
CA ILE A 318 -15.78 -27.47 -13.49
C ILE A 318 -16.85 -27.17 -14.56
N GLY A 319 -17.21 -25.88 -14.73
CA GLY A 319 -18.10 -25.42 -15.79
C GLY A 319 -17.58 -25.75 -17.19
N ILE A 320 -16.28 -25.51 -17.45
CA ILE A 320 -15.63 -25.87 -18.73
C ILE A 320 -15.71 -27.38 -18.99
N ILE A 321 -15.36 -28.21 -17.98
CA ILE A 321 -15.41 -29.63 -18.06
C ILE A 321 -16.82 -30.09 -18.47
N ASN A 322 -17.84 -29.63 -17.75
CA ASN A 322 -19.22 -30.02 -18.01
C ASN A 322 -19.70 -29.55 -19.39
N THR A 323 -19.40 -28.29 -19.76
CA THR A 323 -19.76 -27.72 -21.07
C THR A 323 -19.17 -28.52 -22.23
N LEU A 324 -17.87 -28.87 -22.13
CA LEU A 324 -17.20 -29.64 -23.18
C LEU A 324 -17.63 -31.12 -23.21
N PHE A 325 -17.92 -31.76 -22.05
CA PHE A 325 -18.47 -33.12 -22.05
C PHE A 325 -19.81 -33.18 -22.78
N MET A 326 -20.70 -32.25 -22.52
CA MET A 326 -21.98 -32.19 -23.24
C MET A 326 -21.79 -31.88 -24.72
N ALA A 327 -20.88 -30.97 -25.07
CA ALA A 327 -20.57 -30.66 -26.48
C ALA A 327 -20.04 -31.92 -27.21
N VAL A 328 -19.21 -32.74 -26.57
CA VAL A 328 -18.70 -34.01 -27.12
C VAL A 328 -19.84 -35.00 -27.33
N GLN A 329 -20.79 -35.13 -26.39
CA GLN A 329 -21.95 -36.02 -26.52
C GLN A 329 -22.89 -35.57 -27.66
N GLU A 330 -23.21 -34.28 -27.73
CA GLU A 330 -24.08 -33.69 -28.78
C GLU A 330 -23.50 -33.89 -30.19
N ARG A 331 -22.15 -33.91 -30.31
CA ARG A 331 -21.43 -34.02 -31.60
C ARG A 331 -20.80 -35.38 -31.86
N THR A 332 -21.26 -36.44 -31.17
CA THR A 332 -20.68 -37.77 -31.31
C THR A 332 -20.65 -38.23 -32.75
N LYS A 333 -21.74 -38.08 -33.54
CA LYS A 333 -21.80 -38.43 -34.97
C LYS A 333 -20.79 -37.59 -35.79
N GLU A 334 -20.67 -36.29 -35.56
CA GLU A 334 -19.71 -35.39 -36.25
C GLU A 334 -18.26 -35.85 -35.99
N ILE A 335 -17.93 -36.22 -34.76
CA ILE A 335 -16.62 -36.77 -34.37
C ILE A 335 -16.34 -38.10 -35.06
N GLY A 336 -17.34 -39.00 -35.11
CA GLY A 336 -17.26 -40.27 -35.80
C GLY A 336 -17.00 -40.09 -37.30
N LEU A 337 -17.71 -39.17 -37.97
CA LEU A 337 -17.52 -38.84 -39.35
C LEU A 337 -16.12 -38.26 -39.66
N MET A 338 -15.65 -37.30 -38.80
CA MET A 338 -14.29 -36.74 -38.93
C MET A 338 -13.22 -37.84 -38.84
N LYS A 339 -13.38 -38.81 -37.94
CA LYS A 339 -12.48 -39.97 -37.81
C LYS A 339 -12.56 -40.89 -39.01
N ALA A 340 -13.74 -41.20 -39.50
CA ALA A 340 -13.94 -42.02 -40.68
C ALA A 340 -13.29 -41.38 -41.94
N MET A 341 -13.26 -40.06 -42.03
CA MET A 341 -12.53 -39.31 -43.06
C MET A 341 -11.00 -39.20 -42.81
N GLY A 342 -10.46 -39.88 -41.78
CA GLY A 342 -9.02 -39.99 -41.54
C GLY A 342 -8.44 -38.89 -40.60
N LEU A 343 -9.27 -38.19 -39.84
CA LEU A 343 -8.77 -37.21 -38.86
C LEU A 343 -8.13 -37.95 -37.67
N SER A 344 -6.88 -37.61 -37.36
CA SER A 344 -6.13 -38.27 -36.28
C SER A 344 -6.66 -37.86 -34.87
N ASN A 345 -6.49 -38.77 -33.88
CA ASN A 345 -6.88 -38.51 -32.51
C ASN A 345 -6.26 -37.22 -31.93
N GLY A 346 -5.02 -36.93 -32.30
CA GLY A 346 -4.32 -35.72 -31.87
C GLY A 346 -4.99 -34.42 -32.38
N LYS A 347 -5.51 -34.44 -33.64
CA LYS A 347 -6.21 -33.30 -34.22
C LYS A 347 -7.56 -33.06 -33.55
N ILE A 348 -8.27 -34.13 -33.18
CA ILE A 348 -9.54 -34.04 -32.43
C ILE A 348 -9.27 -33.51 -31.01
N PHE A 349 -8.25 -34.05 -30.35
CA PHE A 349 -7.83 -33.54 -29.04
C PHE A 349 -7.51 -32.03 -29.12
N LEU A 350 -6.72 -31.60 -30.13
CA LEU A 350 -6.35 -30.22 -30.31
C LEU A 350 -7.57 -29.29 -30.57
N LEU A 351 -8.58 -29.80 -31.33
CA LEU A 351 -9.79 -29.03 -31.61
C LEU A 351 -10.56 -28.72 -30.31
N PHE A 352 -10.85 -29.74 -29.49
CA PHE A 352 -11.60 -29.52 -28.23
C PHE A 352 -10.78 -28.81 -27.18
N SER A 353 -9.44 -29.00 -27.14
CA SER A 353 -8.55 -28.23 -26.29
C SER A 353 -8.51 -26.76 -26.70
N ALA A 354 -8.55 -26.47 -28.01
CA ALA A 354 -8.64 -25.09 -28.52
C ALA A 354 -9.98 -24.45 -28.12
N GLU A 355 -11.11 -25.18 -28.13
CA GLU A 355 -12.40 -24.68 -27.63
C GLU A 355 -12.29 -24.26 -26.15
N ALA A 356 -11.63 -25.06 -25.29
CA ALA A 356 -11.39 -24.71 -23.89
C ALA A 356 -10.54 -23.43 -23.73
N ILE A 357 -9.43 -23.36 -24.48
CA ILE A 357 -8.53 -22.18 -24.48
C ILE A 357 -9.28 -20.92 -24.89
N MET A 358 -10.14 -21.03 -25.91
CA MET A 358 -10.96 -19.91 -26.39
C MET A 358 -11.97 -19.44 -25.33
N LEU A 359 -12.56 -20.34 -24.56
CA LEU A 359 -13.39 -19.97 -23.40
C LEU A 359 -12.59 -19.17 -22.37
N GLY A 360 -11.38 -19.63 -22.05
CA GLY A 360 -10.45 -18.92 -21.18
C GLY A 360 -10.10 -17.52 -21.71
N PHE A 361 -9.78 -17.44 -23.01
CA PHE A 361 -9.46 -16.18 -23.68
C PHE A 361 -10.63 -15.19 -23.64
N TRP A 362 -11.83 -15.59 -24.04
CA TRP A 362 -13.00 -14.71 -24.03
C TRP A 362 -13.41 -14.32 -22.61
N GLY A 363 -13.32 -15.23 -21.64
CA GLY A 363 -13.59 -14.90 -20.23
C GLY A 363 -12.62 -13.86 -19.68
N SER A 364 -11.32 -14.04 -19.94
CA SER A 364 -10.31 -13.05 -19.52
C SER A 364 -10.39 -11.73 -20.30
N ALA A 365 -10.74 -11.77 -21.59
CA ALA A 365 -10.94 -10.55 -22.39
C ALA A 365 -12.09 -9.69 -21.84
N VAL A 366 -13.22 -10.32 -21.48
CA VAL A 366 -14.32 -9.62 -20.79
C VAL A 366 -13.86 -9.11 -19.44
N GLY A 367 -13.07 -9.90 -18.70
CA GLY A 367 -12.48 -9.49 -17.42
C GLY A 367 -11.62 -8.23 -17.52
N ILE A 368 -10.76 -8.17 -18.54
CA ILE A 368 -9.94 -6.99 -18.84
C ILE A 368 -10.81 -5.78 -19.17
N LEU A 369 -11.79 -5.93 -20.06
CA LEU A 369 -12.66 -4.82 -20.46
C LEU A 369 -13.39 -4.22 -19.25
N VAL A 370 -13.95 -5.05 -18.40
CA VAL A 370 -14.64 -4.58 -17.19
C VAL A 370 -13.64 -4.00 -16.18
N ALA A 371 -12.43 -4.56 -16.05
CA ALA A 371 -11.38 -4.01 -15.18
C ALA A 371 -10.91 -2.63 -15.68
N LEU A 372 -10.81 -2.40 -16.98
CA LEU A 372 -10.50 -1.07 -17.56
C LEU A 372 -11.59 -0.04 -17.26
N VAL A 373 -12.86 -0.44 -17.31
CA VAL A 373 -13.97 0.43 -16.92
C VAL A 373 -13.91 0.71 -15.41
N ALA A 374 -13.68 -0.33 -14.61
CA ALA A 374 -13.53 -0.20 -13.15
C ALA A 374 -12.35 0.71 -12.78
N ARG A 375 -11.22 0.64 -13.52
CA ARG A 375 -10.09 1.57 -13.38
C ARG A 375 -10.53 3.03 -13.56
N GLY A 376 -11.25 3.32 -14.64
CA GLY A 376 -11.70 4.69 -14.96
C GLY A 376 -12.63 5.25 -13.88
N ILE A 377 -13.62 4.46 -13.49
CA ILE A 377 -14.60 4.84 -12.45
C ILE A 377 -13.93 4.88 -11.06
N GLY A 378 -13.16 3.85 -10.72
CA GLY A 378 -12.52 3.71 -9.41
C GLY A 378 -11.51 4.82 -9.14
N ASN A 379 -10.63 5.12 -10.09
CA ASN A 379 -9.65 6.20 -9.94
C ASN A 379 -10.34 7.57 -9.89
N ASN A 380 -11.41 7.79 -10.67
CA ASN A 380 -12.15 9.05 -10.62
C ASN A 380 -12.84 9.26 -9.27
N ILE A 381 -13.50 8.22 -8.72
CA ILE A 381 -14.12 8.29 -7.39
C ILE A 381 -13.04 8.47 -6.33
N ALA A 382 -11.98 7.69 -6.36
CA ALA A 382 -10.88 7.77 -5.40
C ALA A 382 -10.25 9.17 -5.38
N ASN A 383 -9.98 9.75 -6.55
CA ASN A 383 -9.42 11.10 -6.68
C ASN A 383 -10.37 12.21 -6.23
N GLN A 384 -11.68 11.98 -6.19
CA GLN A 384 -12.66 12.95 -5.70
C GLN A 384 -13.00 12.77 -4.21
N THR A 385 -12.51 11.72 -3.57
CA THR A 385 -12.83 11.39 -2.17
C THR A 385 -11.59 11.36 -1.30
N PHE A 386 -10.95 10.21 -1.18
CA PHE A 386 -9.85 9.98 -0.24
C PHE A 386 -8.45 10.12 -0.85
N LEU A 387 -8.33 10.25 -2.17
CA LEU A 387 -7.05 10.48 -2.85
C LEU A 387 -6.87 11.92 -3.38
N GLN A 388 -7.83 12.84 -3.12
CA GLN A 388 -7.65 14.24 -3.55
C GLN A 388 -6.39 14.86 -2.94
N ASP A 389 -5.96 14.35 -1.80
CA ASP A 389 -4.79 14.82 -1.06
C ASP A 389 -3.47 14.14 -1.48
N LEU A 390 -3.51 13.24 -2.45
CA LEU A 390 -2.35 12.47 -2.92
C LEU A 390 -2.16 12.65 -4.44
N PRO A 391 -1.56 13.75 -4.90
CA PRO A 391 -1.36 14.02 -6.31
C PRO A 391 -0.43 12.97 -6.93
N GLY A 392 -0.81 12.51 -8.13
CA GLY A 392 -0.05 11.47 -8.83
C GLY A 392 -0.36 10.04 -8.41
N PHE A 393 -1.14 9.82 -7.35
CA PHE A 393 -1.55 8.48 -6.97
C PHE A 393 -2.68 7.98 -7.88
N THR A 394 -2.46 6.82 -8.50
CA THR A 394 -3.47 6.08 -9.26
C THR A 394 -3.76 4.77 -8.54
N LEU A 395 -4.96 4.64 -7.95
CA LEU A 395 -5.35 3.47 -7.16
C LEU A 395 -5.27 2.17 -7.97
N ILE A 396 -5.72 2.23 -9.22
CA ILE A 396 -5.73 1.08 -10.12
C ILE A 396 -4.85 1.41 -11.32
N GLU A 397 -3.71 0.74 -11.42
CA GLU A 397 -2.80 0.85 -12.55
C GLU A 397 -2.49 -0.53 -13.10
N PHE A 398 -2.45 -0.65 -14.44
CA PHE A 398 -2.26 -1.93 -15.09
C PHE A 398 -0.90 -2.01 -15.78
N ASN A 399 -0.14 -3.03 -15.40
CA ASN A 399 1.08 -3.42 -16.09
C ASN A 399 0.75 -4.44 -17.19
N ALA A 400 1.01 -4.10 -18.44
CA ALA A 400 0.66 -4.94 -19.58
C ALA A 400 1.31 -6.34 -19.55
N PRO A 401 2.59 -6.53 -19.23
CA PRO A 401 3.21 -7.84 -19.02
C PRO A 401 2.50 -8.69 -17.96
N GLN A 402 2.11 -8.08 -16.84
CA GLN A 402 1.43 -8.77 -15.75
C GLN A 402 0.03 -9.25 -16.16
N ILE A 403 -0.76 -8.39 -16.84
CA ILE A 403 -2.07 -8.78 -17.40
C ILE A 403 -1.91 -9.92 -18.40
N ALA A 404 -0.93 -9.84 -19.31
CA ALA A 404 -0.66 -10.90 -20.26
C ALA A 404 -0.34 -12.22 -19.56
N GLY A 405 0.45 -12.20 -18.50
CA GLY A 405 0.74 -13.37 -17.67
C GLY A 405 -0.52 -13.98 -17.04
N ILE A 406 -1.42 -13.15 -16.50
CA ILE A 406 -2.70 -13.59 -15.92
C ILE A 406 -3.58 -14.23 -17.00
N VAL A 407 -3.70 -13.62 -18.18
CA VAL A 407 -4.47 -14.17 -19.30
C VAL A 407 -3.92 -15.55 -19.73
N LEU A 408 -2.61 -15.66 -19.88
CA LEU A 408 -1.95 -16.92 -20.23
C LEU A 408 -2.19 -18.00 -19.15
N LEU A 409 -2.14 -17.63 -17.88
CA LEU A 409 -2.45 -18.55 -16.77
C LEU A 409 -3.90 -19.03 -16.84
N ILE A 410 -4.86 -18.14 -17.10
CA ILE A 410 -6.29 -18.51 -17.22
C ILE A 410 -6.51 -19.42 -18.44
N MET A 411 -5.88 -19.12 -19.57
CA MET A 411 -5.93 -19.97 -20.76
C MET A 411 -5.32 -21.35 -20.48
N PHE A 412 -4.25 -21.42 -19.71
CA PHE A 412 -3.64 -22.68 -19.30
C PHE A 412 -4.56 -23.49 -18.36
N ILE A 413 -5.20 -22.84 -17.38
CA ILE A 413 -6.21 -23.48 -16.51
C ILE A 413 -7.37 -24.01 -17.33
N ALA A 414 -7.86 -23.23 -18.28
CA ALA A 414 -8.94 -23.65 -19.17
C ALA A 414 -8.52 -24.84 -20.07
N PHE A 415 -7.28 -24.85 -20.57
CA PHE A 415 -6.71 -25.99 -21.29
C PHE A 415 -6.69 -27.25 -20.42
N CYS A 416 -6.19 -27.15 -19.17
CA CYS A 416 -6.17 -28.28 -18.24
C CYS A 416 -7.57 -28.84 -17.96
N ALA A 417 -8.56 -27.96 -17.75
CA ALA A 417 -9.95 -28.32 -17.55
C ALA A 417 -10.54 -29.01 -18.81
N GLY A 418 -10.24 -28.51 -19.98
CA GLY A 418 -10.70 -29.08 -21.26
C GLY A 418 -10.00 -30.36 -21.69
N ALA A 419 -8.83 -30.67 -21.14
CA ALA A 419 -8.03 -31.85 -21.57
C ALA A 419 -8.74 -33.17 -21.35
N LEU A 420 -9.50 -33.35 -20.25
CA LEU A 420 -10.25 -34.60 -19.98
C LEU A 420 -11.35 -34.84 -21.02
N PRO A 421 -12.29 -33.90 -21.28
CA PRO A 421 -13.31 -34.09 -22.33
C PRO A 421 -12.70 -34.20 -23.74
N ALA A 422 -11.65 -33.43 -24.06
CA ALA A 422 -10.94 -33.51 -25.32
C ALA A 422 -10.31 -34.90 -25.53
N ARG A 423 -9.72 -35.48 -24.51
CA ARG A 423 -9.18 -36.85 -24.56
C ARG A 423 -10.28 -37.88 -24.78
N ARG A 424 -11.45 -37.72 -24.17
CA ARG A 424 -12.60 -38.62 -24.35
C ARG A 424 -13.12 -38.51 -25.78
N ALA A 425 -13.27 -37.30 -26.34
CA ALA A 425 -13.64 -37.13 -27.75
C ALA A 425 -12.63 -37.79 -28.70
N ALA A 426 -11.34 -37.61 -28.46
CA ALA A 426 -10.26 -38.17 -29.25
C ALA A 426 -10.22 -39.72 -29.25
N ARG A 427 -10.73 -40.37 -28.22
CA ARG A 427 -10.74 -41.83 -28.07
C ARG A 427 -12.05 -42.50 -28.50
N GLN A 428 -13.06 -41.75 -28.98
CA GLN A 428 -14.29 -42.34 -29.48
C GLN A 428 -14.03 -43.30 -30.67
N ASN A 429 -14.72 -44.43 -30.70
CA ASN A 429 -14.68 -45.38 -31.82
C ASN A 429 -15.57 -44.82 -32.95
N PRO A 430 -15.08 -44.65 -34.18
CA PRO A 430 -15.89 -44.14 -35.28
C PRO A 430 -17.10 -45.01 -35.61
N ILE A 431 -16.99 -46.36 -35.47
CA ILE A 431 -18.09 -47.29 -35.77
C ILE A 431 -19.24 -47.08 -34.77
N ASP A 432 -18.91 -47.03 -33.47
CA ASP A 432 -19.89 -46.88 -32.40
C ASP A 432 -20.52 -45.45 -32.46
N ALA A 433 -19.71 -44.44 -32.78
CA ALA A 433 -20.18 -43.07 -32.92
C ALA A 433 -21.16 -42.83 -34.07
N LEU A 434 -21.00 -43.55 -35.19
CA LEU A 434 -21.91 -43.49 -36.33
C LEU A 434 -23.18 -44.33 -36.16
N ARG A 435 -23.12 -45.37 -35.27
CA ARG A 435 -24.24 -46.23 -34.94
C ARG A 435 -25.14 -45.68 -33.82
N TYR A 436 -24.70 -44.63 -33.15
CA TYR A 436 -25.43 -43.97 -32.06
C TYR A 436 -26.75 -43.35 -32.58
N GLU A 437 -27.88 -43.87 -32.14
CA GLU A 437 -29.21 -43.27 -32.35
C GLU A 437 -29.54 -42.26 -31.28
#